data_4711d705535176c945426f01d19182bd
#
_entry.id   4711d705535176c945426f01d19182bd
#
_cell.length_a   1.000
_cell.length_b   1.000
_cell.length_c   1.000
_cell.angle_alpha   90.00
_cell.angle_beta   90.00
_cell.angle_gamma   90.00
#
_symmetry.space_group_name_H-M   'P 1'
#
loop_
_entity.id
_entity.type
_entity.pdbx_description
1 polymer ?
#
loop_
_entity_poly.entity_id
_entity_poly.type
_entity_poly.pdbx_seq_one_letter_code
_entity_poly.pdbx_strand_id
1 'polypeptide(L)'
;MAITINPFGFQALTEAVNQMPPVPSFIRDLLFKRVETHATKTVLVDVIIGGQKIAPFVKRGNPAKVVGNLGQKTNQVEPPEIRLKKLLKPXDLYYTRGAGAPMFIPGGNAGADPVQQARTQRIAREQKDLRDIIDRTIEFLCAKGLSGSYSIAQDDGIFSIDFFMPAGNKPELTGGNLWTAPTTCKPLKNLRDWKLIAQKASGKIPTVAIMSPATWELFIAADEVVKYLDKLRINIGQIQTDPQIISAGAERKAVIENLEIYVYGGVYTDYSGQQQQLIPDGYVAMVNPNADHRLLFAGVDDLDAGTVVAPYFSKDWVEKDPSGLWLLVESHPXPAFNEPAANIYAKVA
;
A
#
# COMPACT_ATOMS: atom_id res chain seq x y z
N MET A 1 13.46 3.33 46.53
CA MET A 1 12.18 3.25 45.80
C MET A 1 12.49 3.35 44.33
N ALA A 2 12.25 2.25 43.60
CA ALA A 2 12.54 2.28 42.16
C ALA A 2 11.48 3.10 41.49
N ILE A 3 11.89 4.17 40.87
CA ILE A 3 10.97 4.98 40.08
C ILE A 3 10.85 4.34 38.73
N THR A 4 9.70 3.77 38.44
CA THR A 4 9.44 3.25 37.12
C THR A 4 9.18 4.43 36.22
N ILE A 5 10.24 4.88 35.58
CA ILE A 5 10.09 5.97 34.64
C ILE A 5 9.72 5.38 33.30
N ASN A 6 8.45 5.32 33.07
CA ASN A 6 7.96 5.07 31.74
C ASN A 6 7.23 6.34 31.33
N PRO A 7 7.98 7.34 30.87
CA PRO A 7 7.37 8.61 30.52
C PRO A 7 6.35 8.49 29.40
N PHE A 8 6.41 7.37 28.68
CA PHE A 8 5.46 7.11 27.62
C PHE A 8 4.81 5.76 27.88
N GLY A 9 3.60 5.77 28.39
CA GLY A 9 2.83 4.54 28.43
C GLY A 9 2.48 4.08 27.01
N PHE A 10 2.04 2.81 26.88
CA PHE A 10 1.65 2.32 25.55
C PHE A 10 0.57 3.19 24.93
N GLN A 11 -0.28 3.79 25.75
CA GLN A 11 -1.35 4.67 25.24
C GLN A 11 -0.78 5.89 24.54
N ALA A 12 0.17 6.57 25.18
CA ALA A 12 0.79 7.76 24.60
C ALA A 12 1.60 7.42 23.36
N LEU A 13 2.36 6.33 23.39
CA LEU A 13 3.15 5.90 22.24
C LEU A 13 2.27 5.48 21.08
N THR A 14 1.18 4.75 21.36
CA THR A 14 0.26 4.33 20.31
C THR A 14 -0.43 5.53 19.69
N GLU A 15 -0.87 6.48 20.51
CA GLU A 15 -1.46 7.70 19.98
C GLU A 15 -0.46 8.46 19.12
N ALA A 16 0.77 8.59 19.58
CA ALA A 16 1.79 9.32 18.85
C ALA A 16 2.08 8.69 17.49
N VAL A 17 2.22 7.35 17.44
CA VAL A 17 2.56 6.69 16.19
C VAL A 17 1.43 6.80 15.18
N ASN A 18 0.18 6.79 15.64
CA ASN A 18 -0.95 6.91 14.71
C ASN A 18 -1.14 8.34 14.20
N GLN A 19 -0.62 9.34 14.93
CA GLN A 19 -0.72 10.73 14.49
C GLN A 19 0.42 11.17 13.59
N MET A 20 1.46 10.37 13.44
CA MET A 20 2.58 10.72 12.59
C MET A 20 2.15 10.75 11.13
N PRO A 21 2.70 11.68 10.31
CA PRO A 21 2.39 11.67 8.88
C PRO A 21 2.92 10.41 8.22
N PRO A 22 2.14 9.80 7.33
CA PRO A 22 2.59 8.58 6.66
C PRO A 22 3.65 8.88 5.61
N VAL A 23 4.43 7.86 5.28
CA VAL A 23 5.34 7.93 4.14
C VAL A 23 4.50 8.07 2.86
N PRO A 24 4.86 8.98 1.94
CA PRO A 24 4.14 9.04 0.68
C PRO A 24 4.20 7.70 -0.02
N SER A 25 3.03 7.19 -0.39
CA SER A 25 2.89 5.91 -1.06
C SER A 25 2.01 6.11 -2.29
N PHE A 26 2.32 5.40 -3.36
CA PHE A 26 1.57 5.61 -4.59
C PHE A 26 0.33 4.74 -4.66
N ILE A 27 0.50 3.41 -4.58
CA ILE A 27 -0.63 2.51 -4.77
C ILE A 27 -1.58 2.58 -3.59
N ARG A 28 -1.04 2.66 -2.38
CA ARG A 28 -1.86 2.78 -1.19
C ARG A 28 -2.75 4.02 -1.26
N ASP A 29 -2.15 5.18 -1.58
CA ASP A 29 -2.90 6.44 -1.59
C ASP A 29 -3.86 6.51 -2.77
N LEU A 30 -3.55 5.83 -3.87
CA LEU A 30 -4.40 5.82 -5.06
C LEU A 30 -5.65 4.95 -4.85
N LEU A 31 -5.49 3.77 -4.30
CA LEU A 31 -6.54 2.76 -4.27
C LEU A 31 -7.19 2.55 -2.91
N PHE A 32 -6.45 2.73 -1.82
CA PHE A 32 -6.91 2.34 -0.49
C PHE A 32 -7.25 3.58 0.34
N LYS A 33 -8.25 4.33 -0.11
CA LYS A 33 -8.69 5.52 0.59
C LYS A 33 -9.55 5.18 1.80
N ARG A 34 -10.17 4.00 1.80
CA ARG A 34 -10.93 3.51 2.93
C ARG A 34 -10.04 2.69 3.84
N VAL A 35 -10.01 3.09 5.12
CA VAL A 35 -9.22 2.38 6.12
C VAL A 35 -10.17 1.91 7.20
N GLU A 36 -10.10 0.63 7.56
CA GLU A 36 -10.94 0.06 8.62
C GLU A 36 -10.06 -0.64 9.64
N THR A 37 -10.43 -0.47 10.90
CA THR A 37 -9.76 -1.16 12.00
C THR A 37 -10.74 -2.11 12.65
N HIS A 38 -10.23 -3.28 13.04
CA HIS A 38 -11.07 -4.33 13.60
C HIS A 38 -10.53 -4.76 14.95
N ALA A 39 -11.42 -5.20 15.83
CA ALA A 39 -11.00 -5.68 17.14
C ALA A 39 -10.56 -7.14 17.11
N THR A 40 -10.79 -7.82 16.00
CA THR A 40 -10.52 -9.24 15.89
C THR A 40 -9.18 -9.50 15.22
N LYS A 41 -8.63 -10.68 15.50
CA LYS A 41 -7.39 -11.14 14.90
C LYS A 41 -7.54 -11.40 13.40
N THR A 42 -8.74 -11.79 12.97
CA THR A 42 -9.02 -12.06 11.57
C THR A 42 -9.92 -10.98 11.01
N VAL A 43 -9.80 -10.75 9.73
CA VAL A 43 -10.67 -9.81 9.02
C VAL A 43 -11.38 -10.54 7.89
N LEU A 44 -12.54 -10.02 7.52
CA LEU A 44 -13.31 -10.58 6.40
C LEU A 44 -13.03 -9.76 5.16
N VAL A 45 -12.59 -10.44 4.11
CA VAL A 45 -12.39 -9.81 2.80
C VAL A 45 -13.53 -10.25 1.92
N ASP A 46 -14.40 -9.32 1.59
CA ASP A 46 -15.61 -9.60 0.79
C ASP A 46 -15.34 -9.19 -0.65
N VAL A 47 -15.10 -10.18 -1.50
CA VAL A 47 -14.80 -9.94 -2.91
C VAL A 47 -16.11 -9.90 -3.68
N ILE A 48 -16.34 -8.81 -4.41
CA ILE A 48 -17.54 -8.59 -5.21
C ILE A 48 -17.36 -9.29 -6.56
N ILE A 49 -18.34 -10.12 -6.92
CA ILE A 49 -18.31 -10.87 -8.18
C ILE A 49 -19.57 -10.52 -8.97
N GLY A 50 -19.41 -9.84 -10.09
CA GLY A 50 -20.54 -9.44 -10.92
C GLY A 50 -21.27 -8.23 -10.37
N GLY A 51 -22.58 -8.24 -10.41
CA GLY A 51 -23.40 -7.16 -9.85
C GLY A 51 -23.98 -6.19 -10.85
N GLN A 52 -24.04 -6.57 -12.14
CA GLN A 52 -24.57 -5.69 -13.18
C GLN A 52 -25.95 -6.15 -13.66
N LYS A 53 -26.76 -6.69 -12.75
CA LYS A 53 -28.11 -7.15 -13.09
C LYS A 53 -29.08 -5.97 -13.18
N ILE A 54 -30.00 -6.04 -14.13
CA ILE A 54 -31.11 -5.10 -14.16
C ILE A 54 -32.29 -5.69 -13.45
N ALA A 55 -33.18 -4.82 -12.99
CA ALA A 55 -34.34 -5.24 -12.25
C ALA A 55 -35.36 -5.89 -13.21
N PRO A 56 -36.02 -6.98 -12.79
CA PRO A 56 -37.12 -7.51 -13.56
C PRO A 56 -38.33 -6.56 -13.47
N PHE A 57 -39.08 -6.48 -14.56
CA PHE A 57 -40.26 -5.63 -14.60
C PHE A 57 -41.49 -6.48 -14.28
N VAL A 58 -42.38 -5.94 -13.50
CA VAL A 58 -43.62 -6.64 -13.13
C VAL A 58 -44.81 -5.77 -13.51
N LYS A 59 -45.94 -6.41 -13.77
CA LYS A 59 -47.19 -5.69 -14.03
C LYS A 59 -47.72 -5.13 -12.73
N ARG A 60 -48.45 -4.03 -12.85
CA ARG A 60 -49.09 -3.42 -11.70
C ARG A 60 -50.02 -4.44 -11.04
N GLY A 61 -49.89 -4.55 -9.73
CA GLY A 61 -50.70 -5.47 -8.96
C GLY A 61 -50.11 -6.85 -8.73
N ASN A 62 -48.98 -7.15 -9.42
CA ASN A 62 -48.30 -8.42 -9.19
C ASN A 62 -47.34 -8.30 -8.02
N PRO A 63 -47.05 -9.41 -7.34
CA PRO A 63 -46.11 -9.37 -6.23
C PRO A 63 -44.68 -9.03 -6.70
N ALA A 64 -43.90 -8.46 -5.79
CA ALA A 64 -42.52 -8.13 -6.08
C ALA A 64 -41.69 -9.38 -6.38
N LYS A 65 -40.68 -9.23 -7.21
CA LYS A 65 -39.80 -10.34 -7.52
C LYS A 65 -38.69 -10.43 -6.47
N VAL A 66 -38.38 -11.65 -6.10
CA VAL A 66 -37.29 -11.91 -5.15
C VAL A 66 -35.96 -11.78 -5.90
N VAL A 67 -35.04 -10.99 -5.33
CA VAL A 67 -33.71 -10.82 -5.89
C VAL A 67 -32.71 -11.40 -4.90
N GLY A 68 -31.88 -12.30 -5.36
CA GLY A 68 -30.83 -12.86 -4.54
C GLY A 68 -29.69 -11.85 -4.29
N ASN A 69 -28.82 -12.19 -3.37
CA ASN A 69 -27.68 -11.35 -3.06
C ASN A 69 -26.75 -11.26 -4.27
N LEU A 70 -26.04 -10.14 -4.36
CA LEU A 70 -25.02 -9.99 -5.37
C LEU A 70 -23.94 -11.06 -5.17
N GLY A 71 -23.30 -11.47 -6.25
CA GLY A 71 -22.22 -12.42 -6.17
C GLY A 71 -21.13 -11.89 -5.27
N GLN A 72 -20.77 -12.67 -4.28
CA GLN A 72 -19.78 -12.26 -3.28
C GLN A 72 -19.09 -13.49 -2.75
N LYS A 73 -17.77 -13.43 -2.66
CA LYS A 73 -16.98 -14.46 -1.99
C LYS A 73 -16.34 -13.83 -0.77
N THR A 74 -16.52 -14.47 0.37
CA THR A 74 -15.96 -13.97 1.62
C THR A 74 -14.80 -14.86 2.04
N ASN A 75 -13.66 -14.24 2.26
CA ASN A 75 -12.47 -14.89 2.78
C ASN A 75 -12.21 -14.39 4.18
N GLN A 76 -12.04 -15.32 5.11
CA GLN A 76 -11.59 -14.96 6.45
C GLN A 76 -10.07 -15.02 6.45
N VAL A 77 -9.43 -13.91 6.71
CA VAL A 77 -7.99 -13.76 6.56
C VAL A 77 -7.39 -13.32 7.87
N GLU A 78 -6.31 -13.96 8.27
CA GLU A 78 -5.48 -13.49 9.37
C GLU A 78 -4.33 -12.70 8.75
N PRO A 79 -4.35 -11.36 8.85
CA PRO A 79 -3.32 -10.55 8.19
C PRO A 79 -1.92 -10.86 8.70
N PRO A 80 -0.89 -10.63 7.90
CA PRO A 80 0.46 -10.81 8.40
C PRO A 80 0.76 -9.83 9.52
N GLU A 81 1.46 -10.32 10.53
CA GLU A 81 1.85 -9.49 11.66
C GLU A 81 3.21 -8.87 11.36
N ILE A 82 3.27 -7.55 11.44
CA ILE A 82 4.52 -6.83 11.32
C ILE A 82 4.86 -6.29 12.69
N ARG A 83 5.90 -6.84 13.30
CA ARG A 83 6.32 -6.47 14.65
C ARG A 83 7.79 -6.12 14.62
N LEU A 84 8.10 -4.85 14.84
CA LEU A 84 9.47 -4.36 14.80
C LEU A 84 9.84 -3.77 16.14
N LYS A 85 11.03 -4.08 16.62
CA LYS A 85 11.52 -3.46 17.85
C LYS A 85 12.96 -3.05 17.67
N LYS A 86 13.37 -2.07 18.48
CA LYS A 86 14.70 -1.50 18.43
C LYS A 86 15.17 -1.25 19.85
N LEU A 87 16.41 -1.58 20.15
CA LEU A 87 17.01 -1.36 21.45
C LEU A 87 17.74 -0.03 21.45
N LEU A 88 17.32 0.85 22.35
CA LEU A 88 17.99 2.13 22.58
C LEU A 88 18.87 1.97 23.81
N LYS A 89 20.18 2.07 23.63
CA LYS A 89 21.13 1.93 24.71
C LYS A 89 21.23 3.24 25.51
N PRO A 90 21.75 3.19 26.75
CA PRO A 90 21.91 4.44 27.51
C PRO A 90 22.66 5.55 26.80
N UNK A 91 23.41 5.14 26.15
CA UNK A 91 24.08 6.02 25.43
C UNK A 91 23.28 6.81 24.55
N ASP A 92 22.63 6.13 24.01
CA ASP A 92 21.77 6.81 23.04
C ASP A 92 20.84 7.82 23.68
N LEU A 93 20.39 7.53 24.86
CA LEU A 93 19.37 8.36 25.51
C LEU A 93 19.96 9.42 26.42
N TYR A 94 21.01 9.08 27.19
CA TYR A 94 21.57 10.04 28.13
C TYR A 94 22.45 11.10 27.49
N TYR A 95 23.12 10.74 26.40
CA TYR A 95 24.05 11.65 25.75
C TYR A 95 23.50 12.26 24.47
N THR A 96 22.23 12.02 24.20
CA THR A 96 21.57 12.64 23.07
C THR A 96 21.33 14.13 23.38
N ARG A 97 21.61 14.96 22.40
CA ARG A 97 21.29 16.38 22.50
C ARG A 97 20.47 16.81 21.30
N GLY A 98 19.62 17.77 21.51
CA GLY A 98 18.84 18.34 20.41
C GLY A 98 19.73 19.16 19.49
N ALA A 99 19.25 19.33 18.27
CA ALA A 99 19.97 20.15 17.29
C ALA A 99 20.12 21.57 17.82
N GLY A 100 21.36 22.06 17.82
CA GLY A 100 21.66 23.38 18.33
C GLY A 100 21.78 23.50 19.84
N ALA A 101 21.50 22.44 20.58
CA ALA A 101 21.62 22.48 22.04
C ALA A 101 23.08 22.27 22.46
N PRO A 102 23.50 22.87 23.58
CA PRO A 102 24.87 22.61 24.07
C PRO A 102 25.00 21.19 24.58
N MET A 103 26.22 20.67 24.55
CA MET A 103 26.48 19.32 25.01
C MET A 103 26.29 19.18 26.52
N PHE A 104 26.49 20.26 27.24
CA PHE A 104 26.38 20.25 28.69
C PHE A 104 25.58 21.48 29.16
N ILE A 105 24.61 21.26 30.00
CA ILE A 105 23.78 22.33 30.55
C ILE A 105 23.92 22.28 32.04
N PRO A 106 24.69 23.17 32.64
CA PRO A 106 24.82 23.18 34.10
C PRO A 106 23.59 23.82 34.74
N GLY A 107 23.09 23.17 35.78
CA GLY A 107 22.05 23.75 36.64
C GLY A 107 20.78 24.09 35.91
N GLY A 108 20.29 23.21 35.09
CA GLY A 108 19.06 23.46 34.36
C GLY A 108 17.89 23.64 35.27
N ASN A 109 17.26 24.80 35.22
CA ASN A 109 16.09 25.10 36.03
C ASN A 109 14.93 25.55 35.18
N ALA A 110 13.78 25.26 35.65
CA ALA A 110 12.54 25.88 35.25
C ALA A 110 12.35 25.85 33.72
N GLY A 111 11.34 25.28 33.34
CA GLY A 111 11.03 25.06 31.95
C GLY A 111 11.39 23.65 31.57
N ALA A 112 11.20 23.34 30.31
CA ALA A 112 11.44 22.00 29.81
C ALA A 112 12.94 21.67 29.85
N ASP A 113 13.28 20.56 30.47
CA ASP A 113 14.65 20.06 30.52
C ASP A 113 15.11 19.75 29.13
N PRO A 114 16.15 20.43 28.61
CA PRO A 114 16.59 20.15 27.22
C PRO A 114 17.05 18.70 26.99
N VAL A 115 17.62 18.04 28.02
CA VAL A 115 18.01 16.67 27.92
C VAL A 115 16.78 15.78 27.78
N GLN A 116 15.74 16.07 28.54
CA GLN A 116 14.52 15.31 28.47
C GLN A 116 13.82 15.52 27.13
N GLN A 117 13.84 16.76 26.64
CA GLN A 117 13.29 17.02 25.30
C GLN A 117 14.05 16.26 24.22
N ALA A 118 15.38 16.21 24.32
CA ALA A 118 16.17 15.49 23.35
C ALA A 118 15.87 14.00 23.39
N ARG A 119 15.66 13.43 24.57
CA ARG A 119 15.28 12.03 24.69
C ARG A 119 13.93 11.78 24.03
N THR A 120 12.97 12.66 24.31
CA THR A 120 11.64 12.54 23.73
C THR A 120 11.71 12.58 22.22
N GLN A 121 12.50 13.51 21.67
CA GLN A 121 12.68 13.64 20.24
C GLN A 121 13.38 12.40 19.66
N ARG A 122 14.35 11.83 20.39
CA ARG A 122 15.04 10.63 19.91
C ARG A 122 14.09 9.45 19.84
N ILE A 123 13.26 9.27 20.88
CA ILE A 123 12.28 8.18 20.90
C ILE A 123 11.26 8.37 19.77
N ALA A 124 10.78 9.59 19.57
CA ALA A 124 9.82 9.85 18.50
C ALA A 124 10.43 9.58 17.12
N ARG A 125 11.69 9.95 16.93
CA ARG A 125 12.37 9.69 15.65
C ARG A 125 12.54 8.21 15.40
N GLU A 126 12.94 7.46 16.43
CA GLU A 126 13.11 6.01 16.26
C GLU A 126 11.75 5.33 16.04
N GLN A 127 10.71 5.83 16.69
CA GLN A 127 9.35 5.33 16.49
C GLN A 127 8.90 5.58 15.05
N LYS A 128 9.19 6.76 14.53
CA LYS A 128 8.83 7.08 13.16
C LYS A 128 9.61 6.22 12.18
N ASP A 129 10.88 5.94 12.45
CA ASP A 129 11.66 5.06 11.57
C ASP A 129 11.04 3.67 11.49
N LEU A 130 10.58 3.13 12.62
CA LEU A 130 9.93 1.83 12.62
C LEU A 130 8.59 1.88 11.88
N ARG A 131 7.82 2.92 12.12
CA ARG A 131 6.56 3.07 11.40
C ARG A 131 6.78 3.21 9.89
N ASP A 132 7.81 3.94 9.49
CA ASP A 132 8.10 4.12 8.06
C ASP A 132 8.42 2.78 7.39
N ILE A 133 9.12 1.89 8.10
CA ILE A 133 9.37 0.55 7.55
C ILE A 133 8.05 -0.20 7.38
N ILE A 134 7.14 -0.09 8.35
CA ILE A 134 5.83 -0.73 8.24
C ILE A 134 5.05 -0.13 7.07
N ASP A 135 5.08 1.19 6.90
CA ASP A 135 4.36 1.82 5.80
C ASP A 135 4.89 1.36 4.44
N ARG A 136 6.22 1.21 4.30
CA ARG A 136 6.77 0.67 3.07
C ARG A 136 6.33 -0.78 2.84
N THR A 137 6.21 -1.55 3.91
CA THR A 137 5.72 -2.92 3.80
C THR A 137 4.26 -2.94 3.36
N ILE A 138 3.45 -2.00 3.84
CA ILE A 138 2.06 -1.91 3.40
C ILE A 138 2.01 -1.59 1.89
N GLU A 139 2.86 -0.67 1.42
CA GLU A 139 2.91 -0.38 -0.01
C GLU A 139 3.34 -1.61 -0.81
N PHE A 140 4.29 -2.38 -0.28
CA PHE A 140 4.70 -3.65 -0.90
C PHE A 140 3.51 -4.60 -1.01
N LEU A 141 2.72 -4.73 0.06
CA LEU A 141 1.54 -5.60 0.01
C LEU A 141 0.51 -5.08 -1.00
N CYS A 142 0.33 -3.77 -1.08
CA CYS A 142 -0.57 -3.18 -2.06
C CYS A 142 -0.11 -3.51 -3.49
N ALA A 143 1.18 -3.40 -3.74
CA ALA A 143 1.72 -3.71 -5.06
C ALA A 143 1.57 -5.20 -5.39
N LYS A 144 1.84 -6.07 -4.42
CA LYS A 144 1.69 -7.50 -4.63
C LYS A 144 0.24 -7.87 -4.95
N GLY A 145 -0.70 -7.22 -4.28
CA GLY A 145 -2.12 -7.53 -4.48
C GLY A 145 -2.66 -7.14 -5.84
N LEU A 146 -1.97 -6.26 -6.58
CA LEU A 146 -2.40 -5.90 -7.92
C LEU A 146 -2.49 -7.11 -8.84
N SER A 147 -1.70 -8.15 -8.59
CA SER A 147 -1.71 -9.36 -9.40
C SER A 147 -2.91 -10.27 -9.10
N GLY A 148 -3.72 -9.94 -8.11
CA GLY A 148 -4.90 -10.72 -7.75
C GLY A 148 -4.66 -11.79 -6.70
N SER A 149 -3.44 -12.21 -6.51
CA SER A 149 -3.07 -13.18 -5.48
C SER A 149 -1.58 -13.10 -5.24
N TYR A 150 -1.17 -13.43 -4.02
CA TYR A 150 0.26 -13.46 -3.70
C TYR A 150 0.51 -14.33 -2.48
N SER A 151 1.78 -14.68 -2.30
CA SER A 151 2.27 -15.39 -1.13
C SER A 151 3.53 -14.71 -0.64
N ILE A 152 3.67 -14.61 0.67
CA ILE A 152 4.88 -14.09 1.28
C ILE A 152 5.34 -15.03 2.38
N ALA A 153 6.66 -15.14 2.54
CA ALA A 153 7.23 -15.98 3.58
C ALA A 153 7.12 -15.29 4.94
N GLN A 154 6.78 -16.07 5.95
CA GLN A 154 6.78 -15.62 7.34
C GLN A 154 7.82 -16.42 8.10
N ASP A 155 8.07 -16.04 9.36
CA ASP A 155 8.98 -16.82 10.20
C ASP A 155 8.56 -18.28 10.28
N ASP A 156 7.26 -18.53 10.34
CA ASP A 156 6.74 -19.87 10.51
C ASP A 156 5.63 -20.09 9.47
N GLY A 157 6.04 -20.42 8.26
CA GLY A 157 5.11 -20.74 7.20
C GLY A 157 5.02 -19.66 6.13
N ILE A 158 3.92 -19.69 5.41
CA ILE A 158 3.68 -18.83 4.28
C ILE A 158 2.30 -18.21 4.43
N PHE A 159 2.24 -16.87 4.30
CA PHE A 159 0.96 -16.19 4.19
C PHE A 159 0.57 -16.14 2.71
N SER A 160 -0.64 -16.57 2.38
CA SER A 160 -1.16 -16.55 1.02
C SER A 160 -2.54 -15.96 1.00
N ILE A 161 -2.84 -15.19 -0.03
CA ILE A 161 -4.18 -14.64 -0.21
C ILE A 161 -4.52 -14.63 -1.70
N ASP A 162 -5.78 -14.94 -2.00
CA ASP A 162 -6.33 -14.91 -3.35
C ASP A 162 -7.57 -14.03 -3.32
N PHE A 163 -7.57 -12.97 -4.12
CA PHE A 163 -8.71 -12.06 -4.21
C PHE A 163 -9.70 -12.48 -5.30
N PHE A 164 -9.50 -13.64 -5.91
CA PHE A 164 -10.40 -14.19 -6.93
C PHE A 164 -10.56 -13.25 -8.13
N MET A 165 -9.44 -12.65 -8.57
CA MET A 165 -9.46 -11.85 -9.78
C MET A 165 -9.84 -12.76 -10.96
N PRO A 166 -10.81 -12.35 -11.81
CA PRO A 166 -11.16 -13.20 -12.95
C PRO A 166 -9.97 -13.44 -13.86
N ALA A 167 -9.91 -14.65 -14.43
CA ALA A 167 -8.77 -15.02 -15.30
C ALA A 167 -8.66 -14.10 -16.50
N GLY A 168 -9.78 -13.63 -17.04
CA GLY A 168 -9.77 -12.71 -18.16
C GLY A 168 -9.16 -11.34 -17.84
N ASN A 169 -9.06 -11.00 -16.57
CA ASN A 169 -8.46 -9.74 -16.15
C ASN A 169 -6.94 -9.84 -16.00
N LYS A 170 -6.36 -11.00 -16.33
CA LYS A 170 -4.92 -11.21 -16.24
C LYS A 170 -4.40 -11.67 -17.62
N PRO A 171 -4.52 -10.83 -18.64
CA PRO A 171 -4.10 -11.24 -19.99
C PRO A 171 -2.57 -11.36 -20.09
N GLU A 172 -2.13 -12.27 -20.93
CA GLU A 172 -0.70 -12.45 -21.22
C GLU A 172 -0.50 -12.37 -22.73
N LEU A 173 0.33 -11.43 -23.15
CA LEU A 173 0.67 -11.31 -24.56
C LEU A 173 1.71 -12.34 -24.93
N THR A 174 1.71 -12.77 -26.20
CA THR A 174 2.64 -13.76 -26.70
C THR A 174 3.15 -13.39 -28.09
N GLY A 175 4.31 -13.90 -28.45
CA GLY A 175 4.86 -13.78 -29.79
C GLY A 175 5.07 -12.33 -30.22
N GLY A 176 4.59 -12.02 -31.42
CA GLY A 176 4.73 -10.69 -31.98
C GLY A 176 3.86 -9.63 -31.31
N ASN A 177 2.94 -10.04 -30.45
CA ASN A 177 2.12 -9.09 -29.68
C ASN A 177 2.83 -8.55 -28.45
N LEU A 178 3.92 -9.18 -28.05
CA LEU A 178 4.71 -8.69 -26.91
C LEU A 178 5.24 -7.29 -27.20
N TRP A 179 5.28 -6.46 -26.19
CA TRP A 179 5.77 -5.08 -26.35
C TRP A 179 7.27 -5.04 -26.64
N THR A 180 7.97 -6.17 -26.51
CA THR A 180 9.36 -6.26 -26.94
C THR A 180 9.51 -6.32 -28.46
N ALA A 181 8.40 -6.45 -29.20
CA ALA A 181 8.39 -6.43 -30.65
C ALA A 181 7.77 -5.13 -31.14
N PRO A 182 8.56 -4.04 -31.26
CA PRO A 182 7.98 -2.71 -31.46
C PRO A 182 7.25 -2.54 -32.80
N THR A 183 7.60 -3.30 -33.82
CA THR A 183 6.96 -3.14 -35.13
C THR A 183 5.61 -3.85 -35.22
N THR A 184 5.38 -4.89 -34.42
CA THR A 184 4.17 -5.69 -34.52
C THR A 184 3.24 -5.55 -33.33
N CYS A 185 3.73 -5.13 -32.18
CA CYS A 185 2.88 -4.99 -31.00
C CYS A 185 1.90 -3.82 -31.14
N LYS A 186 0.79 -3.90 -30.42
CA LYS A 186 -0.27 -2.88 -30.46
C LYS A 186 -0.64 -2.46 -29.05
N PRO A 187 0.24 -1.70 -28.38
CA PRO A 187 -0.03 -1.37 -26.98
C PRO A 187 -1.32 -0.56 -26.77
N LEU A 188 -1.65 0.38 -27.65
CA LEU A 188 -2.87 1.16 -27.48
C LEU A 188 -4.10 0.31 -27.64
N LYS A 189 -4.09 -0.61 -28.62
CA LYS A 189 -5.20 -1.54 -28.78
C LYS A 189 -5.31 -2.45 -27.56
N ASN A 190 -4.18 -2.89 -27.03
CA ASN A 190 -4.17 -3.71 -25.81
C ASN A 190 -4.86 -2.97 -24.66
N LEU A 191 -4.51 -1.70 -24.44
CA LEU A 191 -5.10 -0.93 -23.37
C LEU A 191 -6.61 -0.76 -23.56
N ARG A 192 -7.05 -0.49 -24.80
CA ARG A 192 -8.48 -0.39 -25.09
C ARG A 192 -9.21 -1.69 -24.82
N ASP A 193 -8.66 -2.81 -25.27
CA ASP A 193 -9.27 -4.11 -25.07
C ASP A 193 -9.37 -4.45 -23.59
N TRP A 194 -8.34 -4.15 -22.84
CA TRP A 194 -8.31 -4.46 -21.40
C TRP A 194 -9.28 -3.58 -20.61
N LYS A 195 -9.42 -2.31 -21.01
CA LYS A 195 -10.44 -1.46 -20.40
C LYS A 195 -11.83 -2.08 -20.57
N LEU A 196 -12.09 -2.62 -21.75
CA LEU A 196 -13.39 -3.23 -22.03
C LEU A 196 -13.59 -4.50 -21.21
N ILE A 197 -12.54 -5.31 -21.04
CA ILE A 197 -12.63 -6.51 -20.22
C ILE A 197 -13.02 -6.13 -18.78
N ALA A 198 -12.34 -5.14 -18.20
CA ALA A 198 -12.64 -4.73 -16.84
C ALA A 198 -14.05 -4.13 -16.73
N GLN A 199 -14.46 -3.37 -17.73
CA GLN A 199 -15.80 -2.79 -17.73
C GLN A 199 -16.88 -3.87 -17.78
N LYS A 200 -16.69 -4.88 -18.62
CA LYS A 200 -17.66 -5.99 -18.69
C LYS A 200 -17.69 -6.79 -17.40
N ALA A 201 -16.56 -6.96 -16.74
CA ALA A 201 -16.48 -7.75 -15.52
C ALA A 201 -17.01 -7.02 -14.29
N SER A 202 -16.90 -5.70 -14.23
CA SER A 202 -17.18 -4.95 -13.01
C SER A 202 -18.16 -3.79 -13.20
N GLY A 203 -18.38 -3.36 -14.44
CA GLY A 203 -19.15 -2.15 -14.70
C GLY A 203 -18.33 -0.87 -14.57
N LYS A 204 -17.06 -0.98 -14.23
CA LYS A 204 -16.19 0.18 -14.03
C LYS A 204 -15.05 0.16 -15.03
N ILE A 205 -14.67 1.34 -15.50
CA ILE A 205 -13.62 1.49 -16.51
C ILE A 205 -12.33 1.87 -15.77
N PRO A 206 -11.23 1.14 -15.97
CA PRO A 206 -9.95 1.58 -15.42
C PRO A 206 -9.54 2.94 -15.99
N THR A 207 -9.04 3.81 -15.13
CA THR A 207 -8.61 5.15 -15.54
C THR A 207 -7.14 5.41 -15.28
N VAL A 208 -6.43 4.47 -14.69
CA VAL A 208 -5.01 4.60 -14.38
C VAL A 208 -4.30 3.33 -14.82
N ALA A 209 -3.18 3.49 -15.53
CA ALA A 209 -2.27 2.39 -15.87
C ALA A 209 -0.95 2.63 -15.15
N ILE A 210 -0.41 1.58 -14.55
CA ILE A 210 0.83 1.64 -13.77
C ILE A 210 1.83 0.68 -14.38
N MET A 211 3.03 1.17 -14.66
CA MET A 211 4.08 0.33 -15.22
C MET A 211 5.44 0.79 -14.71
N SER A 212 6.42 -0.10 -14.81
CA SER A 212 7.79 0.24 -14.42
C SER A 212 8.46 1.11 -15.48
N PRO A 213 9.58 1.76 -15.16
CA PRO A 213 10.28 2.55 -16.18
C PRO A 213 10.69 1.73 -17.40
N ALA A 214 11.12 0.47 -17.22
CA ALA A 214 11.50 -0.36 -18.36
C ALA A 214 10.31 -0.66 -19.26
N THR A 215 9.14 -0.94 -18.65
CA THR A 215 7.93 -1.19 -19.43
C THR A 215 7.47 0.04 -20.18
N TRP A 216 7.61 1.22 -19.56
CA TRP A 216 7.29 2.49 -20.23
C TRP A 216 8.17 2.69 -21.47
N GLU A 217 9.46 2.36 -21.38
CA GLU A 217 10.33 2.48 -22.54
C GLU A 217 9.87 1.58 -23.69
N LEU A 218 9.39 0.38 -23.38
CA LEU A 218 8.82 -0.48 -24.42
C LEU A 218 7.56 0.13 -25.02
N PHE A 219 6.73 0.73 -24.18
CA PHE A 219 5.48 1.33 -24.63
C PHE A 219 5.72 2.47 -25.62
N ILE A 220 6.60 3.39 -25.30
CA ILE A 220 6.83 4.55 -26.16
C ILE A 220 7.66 4.21 -27.41
N ALA A 221 8.35 3.07 -27.40
CA ALA A 221 9.12 2.64 -28.57
C ALA A 221 8.26 1.92 -29.61
N ALA A 222 7.04 1.54 -29.26
CA ALA A 222 6.17 0.81 -30.19
C ALA A 222 5.72 1.73 -31.33
N ASP A 223 5.72 1.19 -32.57
CA ASP A 223 5.36 1.97 -33.75
C ASP A 223 3.94 2.56 -33.62
N GLU A 224 3.00 1.77 -33.11
CA GLU A 224 1.63 2.25 -32.95
C GLU A 224 1.56 3.48 -32.08
N VAL A 225 2.31 3.46 -30.95
CA VAL A 225 2.30 4.58 -30.01
C VAL A 225 2.97 5.80 -30.64
N VAL A 226 4.10 5.60 -31.32
CA VAL A 226 4.81 6.71 -31.97
C VAL A 226 3.91 7.38 -32.99
N LYS A 227 3.23 6.62 -33.82
CA LYS A 227 2.32 7.17 -34.83
C LYS A 227 1.15 7.91 -34.21
N TYR A 228 0.60 7.37 -33.12
CA TYR A 228 -0.53 7.99 -32.43
C TYR A 228 -0.12 9.35 -31.85
N LEU A 229 1.03 9.42 -31.20
CA LEU A 229 1.51 10.66 -30.59
C LEU A 229 1.82 11.69 -31.67
N ASP A 230 2.43 11.28 -32.76
CA ASP A 230 2.72 12.20 -33.88
C ASP A 230 1.44 12.75 -34.47
N LYS A 231 0.43 11.90 -34.65
CA LYS A 231 -0.83 12.31 -35.27
C LYS A 231 -1.59 13.31 -34.41
N LEU A 232 -1.60 13.12 -33.09
CA LEU A 232 -2.33 14.00 -32.20
C LEU A 232 -1.51 15.16 -31.66
N ARG A 233 -0.21 15.19 -31.95
CA ARG A 233 0.70 16.23 -31.50
C ARG A 233 0.66 16.42 -29.98
N ILE A 234 0.56 15.32 -29.27
CA ILE A 234 0.50 15.34 -27.81
C ILE A 234 1.89 15.66 -27.26
N ASN A 235 1.97 16.65 -26.39
CA ASN A 235 3.22 16.99 -25.71
C ASN A 235 3.21 16.34 -24.32
N ILE A 236 3.83 15.18 -24.23
CA ILE A 236 3.86 14.43 -22.97
C ILE A 236 4.64 15.19 -21.89
N GLY A 237 5.63 15.97 -22.30
CA GLY A 237 6.47 16.68 -21.34
C GLY A 237 5.78 17.79 -20.56
N GLN A 238 4.58 18.16 -20.93
CA GLN A 238 3.85 19.21 -20.22
C GLN A 238 2.88 18.67 -19.17
N ILE A 239 2.78 17.36 -19.02
CA ILE A 239 1.90 16.77 -18.04
C ILE A 239 2.56 16.88 -16.66
N GLN A 240 1.87 17.56 -15.74
CA GLN A 240 2.38 17.75 -14.40
C GLN A 240 1.81 16.68 -13.46
N THR A 241 2.67 16.16 -12.60
CA THR A 241 2.29 15.17 -11.61
C THR A 241 2.28 15.82 -10.24
N ASP A 242 1.32 15.43 -9.41
CA ASP A 242 1.21 15.89 -8.04
C ASP A 242 2.53 15.63 -7.30
N PRO A 243 3.08 16.61 -6.58
CA PRO A 243 4.33 16.42 -5.84
C PRO A 243 4.31 15.25 -4.86
N GLN A 244 3.16 14.95 -4.27
CA GLN A 244 3.05 13.79 -3.36
C GLN A 244 3.31 12.49 -4.11
N ILE A 245 2.80 12.38 -5.33
CA ILE A 245 3.00 11.19 -6.15
C ILE A 245 4.47 11.08 -6.56
N ILE A 246 5.09 12.21 -6.90
CA ILE A 246 6.50 12.22 -7.26
C ILE A 246 7.35 11.81 -6.06
N SER A 247 7.02 12.30 -4.86
CA SER A 247 7.73 11.90 -3.65
C SER A 247 7.63 10.40 -3.36
N ALA A 248 6.53 9.78 -3.79
CA ALA A 248 6.34 8.35 -3.63
C ALA A 248 7.08 7.53 -4.68
N GLY A 249 7.68 8.17 -5.69
CA GLY A 249 8.44 7.48 -6.73
C GLY A 249 7.67 7.21 -8.00
N ALA A 250 6.53 7.86 -8.19
CA ALA A 250 5.70 7.69 -9.39
C ALA A 250 5.57 9.02 -10.12
N GLU A 251 5.41 8.95 -11.44
CA GLU A 251 5.14 10.17 -12.19
C GLU A 251 4.21 9.86 -13.36
N ARG A 252 3.29 10.80 -13.61
CA ARG A 252 2.34 10.65 -14.71
C ARG A 252 3.05 11.07 -16.00
N LYS A 253 3.20 10.11 -16.89
CA LYS A 253 3.93 10.35 -18.14
C LYS A 253 3.02 10.72 -19.30
N ALA A 254 1.76 10.29 -19.28
CA ALA A 254 0.87 10.53 -20.39
C ALA A 254 -0.58 10.41 -19.94
N VAL A 255 -1.48 11.05 -20.69
CA VAL A 255 -2.92 10.81 -20.57
C VAL A 255 -3.41 10.49 -21.98
N ILE A 256 -3.86 9.26 -22.19
CA ILE A 256 -4.29 8.79 -23.51
C ILE A 256 -5.67 8.19 -23.36
N GLU A 257 -6.65 8.80 -24.06
CA GLU A 257 -8.03 8.29 -24.09
C GLU A 257 -8.60 8.10 -22.68
N ASN A 258 -8.42 9.12 -21.84
CA ASN A 258 -8.90 9.15 -20.45
C ASN A 258 -8.21 8.14 -19.54
N LEU A 259 -7.08 7.59 -19.98
CA LEU A 259 -6.25 6.70 -19.18
C LEU A 259 -4.99 7.44 -18.79
N GLU A 260 -4.78 7.64 -17.50
CA GLU A 260 -3.57 8.26 -17.00
C GLU A 260 -2.50 7.17 -16.87
N ILE A 261 -1.36 7.38 -17.49
CA ILE A 261 -0.27 6.41 -17.45
C ILE A 261 0.79 6.89 -16.48
N TYR A 262 0.97 6.14 -15.41
CA TYR A 262 1.97 6.42 -14.38
C TYR A 262 3.13 5.45 -14.50
N VAL A 263 4.32 5.98 -14.40
CA VAL A 263 5.53 5.18 -14.31
C VAL A 263 5.96 5.16 -12.85
N TYR A 264 6.01 3.98 -12.27
CA TYR A 264 6.28 3.82 -10.84
C TYR A 264 7.58 3.05 -10.68
N GLY A 265 8.64 3.74 -10.29
CA GLY A 265 9.93 3.14 -10.08
C GLY A 265 10.22 2.78 -8.64
N GLY A 266 9.20 2.70 -7.80
CA GLY A 266 9.38 2.37 -6.39
C GLY A 266 10.09 1.04 -6.19
N VAL A 267 10.94 0.98 -5.18
CA VAL A 267 11.74 -0.20 -4.89
C VAL A 267 11.64 -0.52 -3.40
N TYR A 268 11.98 -1.75 -3.07
CA TYR A 268 12.10 -2.17 -1.68
C TYR A 268 13.32 -3.08 -1.56
N THR A 269 13.83 -3.19 -0.35
CA THR A 269 14.97 -4.08 -0.07
C THR A 269 14.42 -5.34 0.60
N ASP A 270 14.68 -6.50 0.02
CA ASP A 270 14.16 -7.75 0.55
C ASP A 270 15.02 -8.26 1.72
N TYR A 271 14.65 -9.41 2.28
CA TYR A 271 15.35 -9.94 3.44
C TYR A 271 16.80 -10.31 3.16
N SER A 272 17.12 -10.62 1.90
CA SER A 272 18.50 -10.93 1.54
C SER A 272 19.33 -9.69 1.27
N GLY A 273 18.74 -8.50 1.41
CA GLY A 273 19.43 -7.25 1.19
C GLY A 273 19.44 -6.77 -0.25
N GLN A 274 18.74 -7.47 -1.14
CA GLN A 274 18.71 -7.07 -2.55
C GLN A 274 17.54 -6.13 -2.82
N GLN A 275 17.79 -5.17 -3.70
CA GLN A 275 16.77 -4.21 -4.09
C GLN A 275 15.86 -4.83 -5.14
N GLN A 276 14.55 -4.71 -4.93
CA GLN A 276 13.54 -5.24 -5.83
C GLN A 276 12.58 -4.13 -6.22
N GLN A 277 11.95 -4.28 -7.39
CA GLN A 277 10.96 -3.31 -7.85
C GLN A 277 9.58 -3.68 -7.31
N LEU A 278 8.82 -2.64 -6.94
CA LEU A 278 7.44 -2.85 -6.52
C LEU A 278 6.56 -3.28 -7.70
N ILE A 279 6.79 -2.68 -8.87
CA ILE A 279 6.09 -3.09 -10.09
C ILE A 279 7.11 -3.82 -10.98
N PRO A 280 6.92 -5.13 -11.21
CA PRO A 280 7.90 -5.86 -12.01
C PRO A 280 7.93 -5.39 -13.47
N ASP A 281 9.10 -5.47 -14.08
CA ASP A 281 9.21 -5.19 -15.51
C ASP A 281 8.37 -6.18 -16.31
N GLY A 282 7.76 -5.70 -17.38
CA GLY A 282 6.95 -6.53 -18.24
C GLY A 282 5.51 -6.69 -17.82
N TYR A 283 5.06 -5.94 -16.81
CA TYR A 283 3.68 -5.99 -16.35
C TYR A 283 3.07 -4.60 -16.37
N VAL A 284 1.77 -4.55 -16.68
CA VAL A 284 0.97 -3.33 -16.62
C VAL A 284 -0.24 -3.61 -15.73
N ALA A 285 -0.42 -2.78 -14.71
CA ALA A 285 -1.62 -2.82 -13.89
C ALA A 285 -2.53 -1.69 -14.32
N MET A 286 -3.78 -2.00 -14.62
CA MET A 286 -4.78 -0.97 -14.92
C MET A 286 -5.80 -1.01 -13.81
N VAL A 287 -6.09 0.14 -13.23
CA VAL A 287 -6.91 0.20 -12.03
C VAL A 287 -7.93 1.33 -12.12
N ASN A 288 -8.98 1.19 -11.33
CA ASN A 288 -9.96 2.26 -11.13
C ASN A 288 -9.85 2.72 -9.68
N PRO A 289 -9.41 3.97 -9.44
CA PRO A 289 -9.24 4.44 -8.06
C PRO A 289 -10.54 4.49 -7.25
N ASN A 290 -11.69 4.43 -7.91
CA ASN A 290 -12.98 4.45 -7.21
C ASN A 290 -13.54 3.04 -7.01
N ALA A 291 -12.80 1.99 -7.36
CA ALA A 291 -13.22 0.63 -7.06
C ALA A 291 -13.19 0.40 -5.55
N ASP A 292 -13.93 -0.62 -5.11
CA ASP A 292 -14.04 -0.91 -3.69
C ASP A 292 -12.81 -1.70 -3.23
N HIS A 293 -11.83 -0.97 -2.74
CA HIS A 293 -10.63 -1.57 -2.13
C HIS A 293 -10.46 -0.93 -0.76
N ARG A 294 -10.11 -1.73 0.23
CA ARG A 294 -10.03 -1.25 1.61
C ARG A 294 -8.75 -1.72 2.26
N LEU A 295 -8.15 -0.85 3.03
CA LEU A 295 -7.00 -1.21 3.86
C LEU A 295 -7.53 -1.58 5.24
N LEU A 296 -7.41 -2.86 5.57
CA LEU A 296 -7.94 -3.40 6.81
C LEU A 296 -6.80 -3.60 7.80
N PHE A 297 -7.04 -3.24 9.05
CA PHE A 297 -6.09 -3.50 10.13
C PHE A 297 -6.76 -4.38 11.16
N ALA A 298 -6.18 -5.54 11.43
CA ALA A 298 -6.68 -6.42 12.47
C ALA A 298 -6.27 -5.90 13.85
N GLY A 299 -6.96 -6.35 14.87
CA GLY A 299 -6.66 -5.96 16.24
C GLY A 299 -5.32 -6.49 16.71
N VAL A 300 -4.67 -5.72 17.58
CA VAL A 300 -3.40 -6.11 18.18
C VAL A 300 -3.68 -6.56 19.61
N ASP A 301 -3.29 -7.78 19.95
CA ASP A 301 -3.45 -8.31 21.30
C ASP A 301 -2.13 -8.21 22.04
N ASP A 302 -2.15 -7.60 23.20
CA ASP A 302 -0.95 -7.41 24.01
C ASP A 302 -1.32 -7.51 25.49
N LEU A 303 -0.49 -8.19 26.26
CA LEU A 303 -0.82 -8.40 27.67
C LEU A 303 -0.84 -7.11 28.47
N ASP A 304 -0.03 -6.13 28.07
CA ASP A 304 -0.03 -4.83 28.78
C ASP A 304 -1.21 -3.97 28.41
N ALA A 305 -1.72 -4.10 27.19
CA ALA A 305 -2.70 -3.19 26.63
C ALA A 305 -4.08 -3.80 26.39
N GLY A 306 -4.19 -5.13 26.43
CA GLY A 306 -5.40 -5.81 26.00
C GLY A 306 -5.50 -5.83 24.49
N THR A 307 -6.69 -5.68 23.95
CA THR A 307 -6.89 -5.60 22.52
C THR A 307 -6.90 -4.13 22.09
N VAL A 308 -6.02 -3.80 21.17
CA VAL A 308 -5.90 -2.43 20.64
C VAL A 308 -6.49 -2.37 19.25
N VAL A 309 -7.45 -1.46 19.06
CA VAL A 309 -8.13 -1.27 17.77
C VAL A 309 -7.58 0.01 17.16
N ALA A 310 -6.46 -0.13 16.45
CA ALA A 310 -5.78 1.01 15.83
C ALA A 310 -4.88 0.47 14.72
N PRO A 311 -4.56 1.30 13.71
CA PRO A 311 -3.65 0.83 12.64
C PRO A 311 -2.27 0.44 13.16
N TYR A 312 -1.75 1.17 14.15
CA TYR A 312 -0.43 0.90 14.71
C TYR A 312 -0.51 0.85 16.22
N PHE A 313 0.22 -0.08 16.79
CA PHE A 313 0.37 -0.21 18.23
C PHE A 313 1.84 0.02 18.55
N SER A 314 2.12 0.71 19.66
CA SER A 314 3.49 0.97 20.07
C SER A 314 3.59 0.89 21.59
N LYS A 315 4.69 0.30 22.05
CA LYS A 315 4.99 0.28 23.48
C LYS A 315 6.50 0.27 23.67
N ASP A 316 6.91 0.55 24.89
CA ASP A 316 8.32 0.46 25.28
C ASP A 316 8.43 -0.29 26.59
N TRP A 317 9.63 -0.79 26.88
CA TRP A 317 9.95 -1.39 28.17
C TRP A 317 11.45 -1.36 28.39
N VAL A 318 11.81 -1.38 29.67
CA VAL A 318 13.22 -1.32 30.07
C VAL A 318 13.78 -2.72 30.21
N GLU A 319 14.93 -2.94 29.55
CA GLU A 319 15.71 -4.17 29.74
C GLU A 319 16.73 -3.91 30.84
N LYS A 320 16.79 -4.84 31.79
CA LYS A 320 17.63 -4.63 32.97
C LYS A 320 19.10 -4.98 32.69
N ASP A 321 19.38 -6.01 31.93
CA ASP A 321 20.75 -6.47 31.73
C ASP A 321 20.87 -7.12 30.34
N PRO A 322 21.59 -6.52 29.40
CA PRO A 322 22.19 -5.19 29.50
C PRO A 322 21.13 -4.10 29.49
N SER A 323 21.44 -2.97 30.13
CA SER A 323 20.50 -1.89 30.29
C SER A 323 20.16 -1.26 28.95
N GLY A 324 18.87 -1.04 28.73
CA GLY A 324 18.40 -0.42 27.53
C GLY A 324 16.90 -0.27 27.50
N LEU A 325 16.42 0.48 26.52
CA LEU A 325 14.98 0.68 26.32
C LEU A 325 14.58 0.05 25.00
N TRP A 326 13.71 -0.95 25.05
CA TRP A 326 13.10 -1.53 23.86
C TRP A 326 11.93 -0.66 23.42
N LEU A 327 11.89 -0.36 22.15
CA LEU A 327 10.77 0.36 21.53
C LEU A 327 10.20 -0.53 20.43
N LEU A 328 8.89 -0.77 20.50
CA LEU A 328 8.21 -1.66 19.56
C LEU A 328 7.11 -0.91 18.83
N VAL A 329 6.97 -1.18 17.54
CA VAL A 329 5.83 -0.74 16.74
C VAL A 329 5.31 -1.96 16.00
N GLU A 330 3.99 -2.13 16.02
CA GLU A 330 3.32 -3.32 15.49
C GLU A 330 2.09 -2.92 14.68
N SER A 331 1.84 -3.67 13.61
CA SER A 331 0.67 -3.45 12.77
C SER A 331 0.30 -4.76 12.08
N HIS A 332 -1.01 -4.96 11.84
CA HIS A 332 -1.51 -6.17 11.17
C HIS A 332 -2.35 -5.76 9.95
N PRO A 333 -1.72 -5.28 8.89
CA PRO A 333 -2.45 -4.77 7.72
C PRO A 333 -2.81 -5.83 6.70
N UNK A 334 -3.83 -5.68 5.83
CA UNK A 334 -4.16 -6.36 4.86
C UNK A 334 -4.69 -5.59 3.89
N PRO A 335 -4.11 -5.06 3.05
CA PRO A 335 -4.84 -4.44 1.95
C PRO A 335 -5.76 -5.43 1.26
N ALA A 336 -7.03 -5.06 1.13
CA ALA A 336 -8.03 -5.97 0.58
C ALA A 336 -8.55 -5.42 -0.75
N PHE A 337 -8.32 -6.17 -1.82
CA PHE A 337 -8.86 -5.84 -3.14
C PHE A 337 -10.25 -6.44 -3.25
N ASN A 338 -11.24 -5.70 -2.75
CA ASN A 338 -12.61 -6.22 -2.69
C ASN A 338 -13.29 -6.25 -4.06
N GLU A 339 -12.76 -5.51 -5.02
CA GLU A 339 -13.35 -5.47 -6.36
C GLU A 339 -12.25 -5.69 -7.40
N PRO A 340 -11.63 -6.87 -7.43
CA PRO A 340 -10.52 -7.10 -8.37
C PRO A 340 -10.96 -7.12 -9.83
N ALA A 341 -12.25 -7.36 -10.10
CA ALA A 341 -12.74 -7.37 -11.48
C ALA A 341 -12.67 -5.99 -12.15
N ALA A 342 -12.52 -4.92 -11.36
CA ALA A 342 -12.37 -3.58 -11.90
C ALA A 342 -10.92 -3.30 -12.36
N ASN A 343 -10.01 -4.21 -12.11
CA ASN A 343 -8.59 -4.04 -12.39
C ASN A 343 -8.13 -5.03 -13.46
N ILE A 344 -7.01 -4.69 -14.10
CA ILE A 344 -6.33 -5.56 -15.07
C ILE A 344 -4.89 -5.70 -14.62
N TYR A 345 -4.35 -6.90 -14.76
CA TYR A 345 -2.93 -7.13 -14.52
C TYR A 345 -2.40 -7.93 -15.69
N ALA A 346 -1.71 -7.25 -16.61
CA ALA A 346 -1.35 -7.80 -17.90
C ALA A 346 0.15 -8.05 -17.99
N LYS A 347 0.53 -9.18 -18.57
CA LYS A 347 1.93 -9.46 -18.87
C LYS A 347 2.19 -9.06 -20.31
N VAL A 348 3.09 -8.09 -20.50
CA VAL A 348 3.32 -7.49 -21.82
C VAL A 348 4.72 -7.76 -22.35
N ALA A 349 5.60 -8.28 -21.52
CA ALA A 349 6.98 -8.57 -21.96
C ALA A 349 7.58 -9.72 -21.17
#